data_fb78fc80068f6afce271b59baf061cd0
#
_entry.id   fb78fc80068f6afce271b59baf061cd0
#
_cell.length_a   1.000
_cell.length_b   1.000
_cell.length_c   1.000
_cell.angle_alpha   90.00
_cell.angle_beta   90.00
_cell.angle_gamma   90.00
#
_symmetry.space_group_name_H-M   'P 1'
#
loop_
_entity.id
_entity.type
_entity.pdbx_description
1 polymer ?
#
loop_
_entity_poly.entity_id
_entity_poly.type
_entity_poly.pdbx_seq_one_letter_code
_entity_poly.pdbx_strand_id
1 'polypeptide(L)'
;MRLLTEQLKVIFALVMREMTTRYGRSAGGYIWAILEPAGFIAILSVIFSQLARNPPLGDDFPLFYATGYLVFHFYSDISSVVSIAVQFNKALFTFPKVSLIDAVLARFMLQTITCIFITVVILTPLLLITNTPVMFRFDHVLVAVAFAALIGFGVGSLNCVLFIYFQTWQRFFGIINRPMFLISGIFFLYEDMPRLVREILWWNPLIHLTSIMRSGFYP
;
A
#
# COMPACT_ATOMS: atom_id res chain seq x y z
N MET A 1 7.44 -28.65 -15.51
CA MET A 1 8.22 -28.35 -14.28
C MET A 1 9.50 -27.54 -14.54
N ARG A 2 10.39 -27.91 -15.48
CA ARG A 2 11.63 -27.15 -15.75
C ARG A 2 11.40 -25.69 -16.14
N LEU A 3 10.37 -25.37 -16.93
CA LEU A 3 10.07 -23.99 -17.33
C LEU A 3 9.66 -23.09 -16.13
N LEU A 4 8.86 -23.61 -15.20
CA LEU A 4 8.48 -22.85 -14.00
C LEU A 4 9.66 -22.58 -13.07
N THR A 5 10.57 -23.54 -12.92
CA THR A 5 11.77 -23.35 -12.10
C THR A 5 12.74 -22.33 -12.73
N GLU A 6 12.84 -22.27 -14.04
CA GLU A 6 13.65 -21.25 -14.75
C GLU A 6 13.02 -19.85 -14.61
N GLN A 7 11.69 -19.72 -14.74
CA GLN A 7 10.99 -18.45 -14.51
C GLN A 7 11.12 -17.94 -13.09
N LEU A 8 10.97 -18.82 -12.09
CA LEU A 8 11.17 -18.43 -10.68
C LEU A 8 12.60 -17.94 -10.41
N LYS A 9 13.63 -18.54 -11.03
CA LYS A 9 15.00 -18.05 -10.92
C LYS A 9 15.16 -16.66 -11.52
N VAL A 10 14.53 -16.39 -12.68
CA VAL A 10 14.56 -15.07 -13.33
C VAL A 10 13.87 -14.03 -12.46
N ILE A 11 12.67 -14.33 -11.93
CA ILE A 11 11.94 -13.43 -11.02
C ILE A 11 12.78 -13.14 -9.78
N PHE A 12 13.36 -14.16 -9.15
CA PHE A 12 14.21 -13.97 -7.97
C PHE A 12 15.44 -13.10 -8.27
N ALA A 13 16.12 -13.34 -9.39
CA ALA A 13 17.25 -12.52 -9.81
C ALA A 13 16.84 -11.05 -10.05
N LEU A 14 15.66 -10.82 -10.63
CA LEU A 14 15.10 -9.48 -10.82
C LEU A 14 14.78 -8.80 -9.48
N VAL A 15 14.18 -9.53 -8.52
CA VAL A 15 13.92 -9.03 -7.16
C VAL A 15 15.22 -8.61 -6.47
N MET A 16 16.24 -9.46 -6.48
CA MET A 16 17.54 -9.17 -5.86
C MET A 16 18.22 -7.95 -6.48
N ARG A 17 18.19 -7.86 -7.81
CA ARG A 17 18.72 -6.70 -8.54
C ARG A 17 17.97 -5.42 -8.18
N GLU A 18 16.64 -5.46 -8.14
CA GLU A 18 15.83 -4.30 -7.85
C GLU A 18 16.00 -3.83 -6.40
N MET A 19 16.12 -4.77 -5.46
CA MET A 19 16.46 -4.50 -4.08
C MET A 19 17.79 -3.73 -3.94
N THR A 20 18.83 -4.18 -4.66
CA THR A 20 20.14 -3.51 -4.65
C THR A 20 20.13 -2.15 -5.35
N THR A 21 19.37 -1.99 -6.42
CA THR A 21 19.30 -0.72 -7.16
C THR A 21 18.45 0.34 -6.46
N ARG A 22 17.37 -0.05 -5.82
CA ARG A 22 16.42 0.87 -5.17
C ARG A 22 16.89 1.29 -3.78
N TYR A 23 17.41 0.36 -3.01
CA TYR A 23 17.77 0.59 -1.61
C TYR A 23 19.28 0.58 -1.33
N GLY A 24 20.09 0.01 -2.22
CA GLY A 24 21.53 -0.12 -2.03
C GLY A 24 22.35 1.13 -2.35
N ARG A 25 21.79 2.11 -3.06
CA ARG A 25 22.52 3.32 -3.50
C ARG A 25 22.43 4.50 -2.53
N SER A 26 21.49 4.53 -1.61
CA SER A 26 21.38 5.59 -0.61
C SER A 26 21.63 5.04 0.78
N ALA A 27 22.54 5.65 1.53
CA ALA A 27 22.70 5.41 2.96
C ALA A 27 21.36 5.74 3.64
N GLY A 28 20.59 4.72 4.01
CA GLY A 28 19.27 4.89 4.63
C GLY A 28 18.05 4.68 3.74
N GLY A 29 18.19 4.09 2.53
CA GLY A 29 17.05 3.87 1.63
C GLY A 29 15.85 3.15 2.27
N TYR A 30 16.09 2.13 3.08
CA TYR A 30 15.05 1.46 3.87
C TYR A 30 14.52 2.31 5.04
N ILE A 31 15.37 3.15 5.63
CA ILE A 31 14.97 4.05 6.72
C ILE A 31 13.93 5.05 6.20
N TRP A 32 14.15 5.63 5.02
CA TRP A 32 13.20 6.55 4.39
C TRP A 32 11.87 5.87 4.05
N ALA A 33 11.89 4.63 3.59
CA ALA A 33 10.67 3.87 3.30
C ALA A 33 9.79 3.65 4.56
N ILE A 34 10.39 3.60 5.75
CA ILE A 34 9.66 3.50 7.02
C ILE A 34 9.30 4.91 7.53
N LEU A 35 10.24 5.86 7.43
CA LEU A 35 10.10 7.20 8.02
C LEU A 35 8.96 8.00 7.34
N GLU A 36 8.79 7.82 6.03
CA GLU A 36 7.71 8.48 5.27
C GLU A 36 6.31 8.11 5.81
N PRO A 37 5.88 6.84 5.86
CA PRO A 37 4.58 6.48 6.41
C PRO A 37 4.47 6.73 7.91
N ALA A 38 5.53 6.50 8.69
CA ALA A 38 5.52 6.77 10.12
C ALA A 38 5.38 8.27 10.41
N GLY A 39 6.13 9.11 9.70
CA GLY A 39 6.03 10.57 9.80
C GLY A 39 4.66 11.08 9.40
N PHE A 40 4.06 10.52 8.34
CA PHE A 40 2.73 10.89 7.91
C PHE A 40 1.67 10.56 8.98
N ILE A 41 1.72 9.35 9.56
CA ILE A 41 0.84 8.94 10.65
C ILE A 41 1.03 9.86 11.88
N ALA A 42 2.28 10.17 12.23
CA ALA A 42 2.59 11.06 13.34
C ALA A 42 2.03 12.47 13.12
N ILE A 43 2.21 13.05 11.93
CA ILE A 43 1.69 14.37 11.56
C ILE A 43 0.16 14.38 11.66
N LEU A 44 -0.53 13.40 11.07
CA LEU A 44 -1.99 13.30 11.17
C LEU A 44 -2.43 13.20 12.63
N SER A 45 -1.78 12.36 13.42
CA SER A 45 -2.10 12.17 14.84
C SER A 45 -1.98 13.46 15.62
N VAL A 46 -0.89 14.22 15.42
CA VAL A 46 -0.68 15.51 16.10
C VAL A 46 -1.71 16.54 15.67
N ILE A 47 -1.97 16.69 14.38
CA ILE A 47 -2.94 17.68 13.87
C ILE A 47 -4.34 17.37 14.42
N PHE A 48 -4.81 16.15 14.31
CA PHE A 48 -6.17 15.80 14.71
C PHE A 48 -6.35 15.69 16.22
N SER A 49 -5.32 15.39 16.99
CA SER A 49 -5.38 15.46 18.46
C SER A 49 -5.58 16.90 19.00
N GLN A 50 -5.23 17.92 18.20
CA GLN A 50 -5.51 19.32 18.56
C GLN A 50 -6.92 19.76 18.13
N LEU A 51 -7.52 19.10 17.13
CA LEU A 51 -8.83 19.45 16.59
C LEU A 51 -9.99 18.69 17.27
N ALA A 52 -9.74 17.47 17.71
CA ALA A 52 -10.74 16.59 18.31
C ALA A 52 -10.23 16.05 19.66
N ARG A 53 -11.15 15.82 20.59
CA ARG A 53 -10.82 15.24 21.90
C ARG A 53 -10.47 13.77 21.81
N ASN A 54 -11.22 13.03 20.99
CA ASN A 54 -11.03 11.58 20.79
C ASN A 54 -11.05 11.26 19.29
N PRO A 55 -10.35 10.20 18.86
CA PRO A 55 -10.47 9.69 17.50
C PRO A 55 -11.87 9.12 17.25
N PRO A 56 -12.29 8.95 16.00
CA PRO A 56 -13.59 8.35 15.66
C PRO A 56 -13.76 6.91 16.19
N LEU A 57 -12.66 6.20 16.43
CA LEU A 57 -12.67 4.83 16.96
C LEU A 57 -11.48 4.61 17.90
N GLY A 58 -11.73 4.03 19.09
CA GLY A 58 -10.72 3.84 20.14
C GLY A 58 -10.31 5.13 20.84
N ASP A 59 -9.19 5.09 21.56
CA ASP A 59 -8.71 6.21 22.38
C ASP A 59 -7.42 6.83 21.83
N ASP A 60 -6.77 6.15 20.88
CA ASP A 60 -5.44 6.51 20.35
C ASP A 60 -5.48 6.95 18.89
N PHE A 61 -5.17 8.22 18.62
CA PHE A 61 -5.07 8.78 17.26
C PHE A 61 -4.04 8.06 16.38
N PRO A 62 -2.80 7.75 16.86
CA PRO A 62 -1.82 7.06 16.03
C PRO A 62 -2.28 5.71 15.52
N LEU A 63 -2.95 4.91 16.35
CA LEU A 63 -3.45 3.60 15.94
C LEU A 63 -4.60 3.73 14.93
N PHE A 64 -5.52 4.69 15.14
CA PHE A 64 -6.62 4.96 14.22
C PHE A 64 -6.13 5.35 12.83
N TYR A 65 -5.16 6.29 12.74
CA TYR A 65 -4.61 6.72 11.47
C TYR A 65 -3.70 5.66 10.83
N ALA A 66 -2.95 4.90 11.64
CA ALA A 66 -2.10 3.82 11.12
C ALA A 66 -2.94 2.73 10.45
N THR A 67 -4.02 2.26 11.07
CA THR A 67 -4.88 1.21 10.51
C THR A 67 -5.56 1.65 9.20
N GLY A 68 -5.90 2.92 9.06
CA GLY A 68 -6.46 3.46 7.82
C GLY A 68 -5.39 3.70 6.74
N TYR A 69 -4.31 4.39 7.12
CA TYR A 69 -3.27 4.81 6.19
C TYR A 69 -2.49 3.64 5.58
N LEU A 70 -2.14 2.64 6.37
CA LEU A 70 -1.35 1.51 5.89
C LEU A 70 -2.06 0.71 4.80
N VAL A 71 -3.38 0.58 4.84
CA VAL A 71 -4.17 -0.05 3.76
C VAL A 71 -4.04 0.73 2.46
N PHE A 72 -4.21 2.05 2.53
CA PHE A 72 -4.05 2.91 1.36
C PHE A 72 -2.61 2.90 0.84
N HIS A 73 -1.62 2.90 1.73
CA HIS A 73 -0.20 2.81 1.40
C HIS A 73 0.11 1.53 0.62
N PHE A 74 -0.41 0.36 1.04
CA PHE A 74 -0.29 -0.89 0.27
C PHE A 74 -0.78 -0.74 -1.16
N TYR A 75 -2.01 -0.26 -1.31
CA TYR A 75 -2.60 -0.05 -2.63
C TYR A 75 -1.78 0.93 -3.48
N SER A 76 -1.48 2.10 -2.93
CA SER A 76 -0.84 3.19 -3.65
C SER A 76 0.59 2.86 -4.08
N ASP A 77 1.38 2.28 -3.17
CA ASP A 77 2.77 1.93 -3.41
C ASP A 77 2.90 0.78 -4.41
N ILE A 78 2.12 -0.29 -4.25
CA ILE A 78 2.14 -1.42 -5.17
C ILE A 78 1.69 -0.95 -6.55
N SER A 79 0.58 -0.21 -6.62
CA SER A 79 0.06 0.33 -7.89
C SER A 79 1.10 1.21 -8.59
N SER A 80 1.76 2.11 -7.86
CA SER A 80 2.75 3.04 -8.41
C SER A 80 3.99 2.31 -8.93
N VAL A 81 4.53 1.37 -8.16
CA VAL A 81 5.74 0.62 -8.51
C VAL A 81 5.50 -0.33 -9.68
N VAL A 82 4.37 -1.02 -9.69
CA VAL A 82 4.00 -1.95 -10.76
C VAL A 82 3.72 -1.20 -12.06
N SER A 83 3.08 -0.03 -12.00
CA SER A 83 2.71 0.74 -13.20
C SER A 83 3.89 1.16 -14.07
N ILE A 84 5.08 1.31 -13.50
CA ILE A 84 6.32 1.67 -14.22
C ILE A 84 7.27 0.49 -14.44
N ALA A 85 6.80 -0.75 -14.18
CA ALA A 85 7.64 -1.94 -14.23
C ALA A 85 8.34 -2.14 -15.59
N VAL A 86 7.60 -1.97 -16.68
CA VAL A 86 8.12 -2.14 -18.03
C VAL A 86 9.09 -1.02 -18.40
N GLN A 87 8.74 0.23 -18.10
CA GLN A 87 9.60 1.38 -18.41
C GLN A 87 10.94 1.29 -17.69
N PHE A 88 10.91 0.91 -16.42
CA PHE A 88 12.13 0.77 -15.60
C PHE A 88 13.04 -0.37 -16.04
N ASN A 89 12.45 -1.48 -16.49
CA ASN A 89 13.20 -2.67 -16.91
C ASN A 89 13.45 -2.75 -18.43
N LYS A 90 13.21 -1.67 -19.18
CA LYS A 90 13.31 -1.65 -20.65
C LYS A 90 14.64 -2.22 -21.17
N ALA A 91 15.76 -1.90 -20.52
CA ALA A 91 17.08 -2.41 -20.92
C ALA A 91 17.25 -3.92 -20.74
N LEU A 92 16.45 -4.57 -19.88
CA LEU A 92 16.55 -6.01 -19.64
C LEU A 92 15.80 -6.83 -20.68
N PHE A 93 14.87 -6.25 -21.41
CA PHE A 93 14.10 -6.97 -22.43
C PHE A 93 14.90 -7.26 -23.70
N THR A 94 16.16 -6.78 -23.78
CA THR A 94 17.11 -7.24 -24.79
C THR A 94 17.58 -8.69 -24.54
N PHE A 95 17.43 -9.20 -23.31
CA PHE A 95 17.73 -10.59 -22.98
C PHE A 95 16.52 -11.48 -23.23
N PRO A 96 16.61 -12.51 -24.09
CA PRO A 96 15.44 -13.30 -24.51
C PRO A 96 14.79 -14.14 -23.40
N LYS A 97 15.46 -14.28 -22.23
CA LYS A 97 14.94 -15.02 -21.08
C LYS A 97 14.06 -14.20 -20.14
N VAL A 98 14.02 -12.87 -20.29
CA VAL A 98 13.28 -11.97 -19.40
C VAL A 98 11.98 -11.55 -20.06
N SER A 99 10.83 -11.94 -19.47
CA SER A 99 9.54 -11.53 -19.97
C SER A 99 9.03 -10.26 -19.26
N LEU A 100 8.06 -9.57 -19.89
CA LEU A 100 7.38 -8.42 -19.30
C LEU A 100 6.65 -8.80 -17.99
N ILE A 101 6.09 -10.00 -17.96
CA ILE A 101 5.35 -10.54 -16.80
C ILE A 101 6.33 -10.76 -15.64
N ASP A 102 7.53 -11.27 -15.90
CA ASP A 102 8.54 -11.50 -14.86
C ASP A 102 8.94 -10.19 -14.17
N ALA A 103 9.08 -9.10 -14.95
CA ALA A 103 9.40 -7.79 -14.42
C ALA A 103 8.26 -7.20 -13.54
N VAL A 104 7.02 -7.38 -13.98
CA VAL A 104 5.81 -6.96 -13.22
C VAL A 104 5.69 -7.75 -11.92
N LEU A 105 5.83 -9.08 -11.98
CA LEU A 105 5.75 -9.96 -10.81
C LEU A 105 6.89 -9.71 -9.82
N ALA A 106 8.12 -9.52 -10.29
CA ALA A 106 9.26 -9.22 -9.43
C ALA A 106 9.04 -7.93 -8.63
N ARG A 107 8.51 -6.88 -9.27
CA ARG A 107 8.17 -5.62 -8.60
C ARG A 107 7.02 -5.75 -7.62
N PHE A 108 5.99 -6.47 -8.00
CA PHE A 108 4.87 -6.76 -7.10
C PHE A 108 5.34 -7.49 -5.85
N MET A 109 6.13 -8.58 -6.01
CA MET A 109 6.65 -9.36 -4.88
C MET A 109 7.53 -8.52 -3.95
N LEU A 110 8.50 -7.79 -4.50
CA LEU A 110 9.39 -6.95 -3.70
C LEU A 110 8.62 -5.88 -2.94
N GLN A 111 7.70 -5.17 -3.62
CA GLN A 111 6.92 -4.10 -2.98
C GLN A 111 5.97 -4.64 -1.92
N THR A 112 5.31 -5.78 -2.16
CA THR A 112 4.44 -6.43 -1.17
C THR A 112 5.21 -6.80 0.09
N ILE A 113 6.39 -7.43 -0.05
CA ILE A 113 7.25 -7.78 1.10
C ILE A 113 7.68 -6.51 1.85
N THR A 114 8.06 -5.46 1.13
CA THR A 114 8.45 -4.18 1.72
C THR A 114 7.29 -3.54 2.49
N CYS A 115 6.08 -3.50 1.92
CA CYS A 115 4.90 -2.95 2.60
C CYS A 115 4.50 -3.78 3.84
N ILE A 116 4.60 -5.12 3.79
CA ILE A 116 4.38 -5.98 4.96
C ILE A 116 5.39 -5.63 6.06
N PHE A 117 6.67 -5.53 5.71
CA PHE A 117 7.72 -5.16 6.66
C PHE A 117 7.45 -3.79 7.32
N ILE A 118 7.13 -2.77 6.52
CA ILE A 118 6.78 -1.42 7.01
C ILE A 118 5.58 -1.49 7.96
N THR A 119 4.54 -2.24 7.58
CA THR A 119 3.33 -2.39 8.41
C THR A 119 3.64 -3.01 9.76
N VAL A 120 4.43 -4.07 9.79
CA VAL A 120 4.84 -4.72 11.05
C VAL A 120 5.67 -3.78 11.90
N VAL A 121 6.65 -3.08 11.30
CA VAL A 121 7.53 -2.14 12.02
C VAL A 121 6.77 -0.96 12.61
N ILE A 122 5.71 -0.49 11.95
CA ILE A 122 4.90 0.63 12.44
C ILE A 122 3.85 0.17 13.46
N LEU A 123 3.13 -0.92 13.18
CA LEU A 123 2.04 -1.37 14.06
C LEU A 123 2.56 -1.97 15.38
N THR A 124 3.67 -2.70 15.34
CA THR A 124 4.18 -3.35 16.56
C THR A 124 4.44 -2.36 17.71
N PRO A 125 5.21 -1.28 17.54
CA PRO A 125 5.40 -0.31 18.62
C PRO A 125 4.11 0.43 18.99
N LEU A 126 3.23 0.72 18.03
CA LEU A 126 1.94 1.35 18.34
C LEU A 126 1.08 0.46 19.24
N LEU A 127 1.01 -0.83 18.97
CA LEU A 127 0.27 -1.79 19.81
C LEU A 127 0.87 -1.96 21.22
N LEU A 128 2.18 -1.75 21.38
CA LEU A 128 2.82 -1.82 22.69
C LEU A 128 2.62 -0.56 23.54
N ILE A 129 2.40 0.58 22.90
CA ILE A 129 2.26 1.88 23.57
C ILE A 129 0.79 2.24 23.80
N THR A 130 -0.12 1.71 22.98
CA THR A 130 -1.55 2.03 23.06
C THR A 130 -2.18 1.49 24.35
N ASN A 131 -3.05 2.30 24.96
CA ASN A 131 -3.86 1.90 26.12
C ASN A 131 -5.24 1.35 25.72
N THR A 132 -5.56 1.39 24.44
CA THR A 132 -6.84 0.86 23.92
C THR A 132 -6.86 -0.66 24.07
N PRO A 133 -7.96 -1.27 24.57
CA PRO A 133 -8.09 -2.73 24.58
C PRO A 133 -8.22 -3.24 23.16
N VAL A 134 -7.09 -3.70 22.60
CA VAL A 134 -7.01 -4.21 21.22
C VAL A 134 -7.37 -5.69 21.21
N MET A 135 -8.41 -6.05 20.46
CA MET A 135 -8.70 -7.45 20.11
C MET A 135 -8.04 -7.78 18.78
N PHE A 136 -6.76 -8.15 18.81
CA PHE A 136 -6.01 -8.43 17.58
C PHE A 136 -6.56 -9.67 16.85
N ARG A 137 -7.21 -9.42 15.70
CA ARG A 137 -7.75 -10.47 14.81
C ARG A 137 -6.92 -10.52 13.53
N PHE A 138 -5.95 -11.42 13.54
CA PHE A 138 -4.98 -11.58 12.46
C PHE A 138 -5.63 -11.89 11.10
N ASP A 139 -6.73 -12.63 11.09
CA ASP A 139 -7.52 -12.97 9.89
C ASP A 139 -8.01 -11.72 9.14
N HIS A 140 -8.57 -10.74 9.85
CA HIS A 140 -9.05 -9.48 9.26
C HIS A 140 -7.89 -8.64 8.70
N VAL A 141 -6.79 -8.54 9.43
CA VAL A 141 -5.60 -7.82 8.98
C VAL A 141 -5.02 -8.46 7.72
N LEU A 142 -4.91 -9.81 7.70
CA LEU A 142 -4.43 -10.55 6.55
C LEU A 142 -5.30 -10.32 5.31
N VAL A 143 -6.62 -10.39 5.47
CA VAL A 143 -7.59 -10.15 4.39
C VAL A 143 -7.45 -8.74 3.85
N ALA A 144 -7.43 -7.72 4.73
CA ALA A 144 -7.31 -6.33 4.31
C ALA A 144 -6.02 -6.07 3.51
N VAL A 145 -4.88 -6.56 4.01
CA VAL A 145 -3.57 -6.42 3.36
C VAL A 145 -3.51 -7.19 2.03
N ALA A 146 -4.00 -8.43 1.99
CA ALA A 146 -4.00 -9.25 0.78
C ALA A 146 -4.84 -8.60 -0.33
N PHE A 147 -6.06 -8.15 -0.02
CA PHE A 147 -6.90 -7.48 -1.02
C PHE A 147 -6.36 -6.12 -1.43
N ALA A 148 -5.76 -5.33 -0.51
CA ALA A 148 -5.10 -4.07 -0.86
C ALA A 148 -3.94 -4.32 -1.84
N ALA A 149 -3.12 -5.35 -1.61
CA ALA A 149 -2.05 -5.75 -2.51
C ALA A 149 -2.58 -6.20 -3.87
N LEU A 150 -3.65 -7.01 -3.92
CA LEU A 150 -4.26 -7.48 -5.16
C LEU A 150 -4.88 -6.34 -5.99
N ILE A 151 -5.59 -5.40 -5.34
CA ILE A 151 -6.13 -4.21 -6.02
C ILE A 151 -4.98 -3.34 -6.54
N GLY A 152 -3.95 -3.12 -5.73
CA GLY A 152 -2.75 -2.40 -6.15
C GLY A 152 -2.04 -3.05 -7.33
N PHE A 153 -1.95 -4.37 -7.35
CA PHE A 153 -1.39 -5.14 -8.45
C PHE A 153 -2.26 -5.03 -9.72
N GLY A 154 -3.58 -5.17 -9.60
CA GLY A 154 -4.51 -5.07 -10.74
C GLY A 154 -4.47 -3.68 -11.38
N VAL A 155 -4.61 -2.62 -10.56
CA VAL A 155 -4.54 -1.23 -11.03
C VAL A 155 -3.15 -0.90 -11.57
N GLY A 156 -2.09 -1.34 -10.91
CA GLY A 156 -0.71 -1.15 -11.36
C GLY A 156 -0.43 -1.84 -12.70
N SER A 157 -0.90 -3.07 -12.88
CA SER A 157 -0.74 -3.82 -14.14
C SER A 157 -1.50 -3.19 -15.30
N LEU A 158 -2.73 -2.71 -15.04
CA LEU A 158 -3.51 -1.95 -16.02
C LEU A 158 -2.77 -0.67 -16.43
N ASN A 159 -2.31 0.11 -15.45
CA ASN A 159 -1.56 1.33 -15.68
C ASN A 159 -0.22 1.08 -16.37
N CYS A 160 0.43 -0.05 -16.11
CA CYS A 160 1.67 -0.44 -16.78
C CYS A 160 1.50 -0.50 -18.31
N VAL A 161 0.37 -1.01 -18.77
CA VAL A 161 0.01 -1.05 -20.20
C VAL A 161 -0.39 0.35 -20.69
N LEU A 162 -1.26 1.05 -19.96
CA LEU A 162 -1.77 2.35 -20.35
C LEU A 162 -0.67 3.42 -20.44
N PHE A 163 0.35 3.38 -19.58
CA PHE A 163 1.48 4.31 -19.60
C PHE A 163 2.39 4.14 -20.83
N ILE A 164 2.38 2.94 -21.43
CA ILE A 164 3.12 2.68 -22.69
C ILE A 164 2.40 3.35 -23.87
N TYR A 165 1.08 3.20 -23.94
CA TYR A 165 0.28 3.73 -25.06
C TYR A 165 -0.09 5.20 -24.89
N PHE A 166 -0.33 5.66 -23.68
CA PHE A 166 -0.86 7.00 -23.38
C PHE A 166 -0.01 7.70 -22.31
N GLN A 167 1.02 8.46 -22.72
CA GLN A 167 1.90 9.20 -21.79
C GLN A 167 1.13 10.20 -20.89
N THR A 168 0.05 10.79 -21.43
CA THR A 168 -0.80 11.72 -20.67
C THR A 168 -1.55 11.01 -19.53
N TRP A 169 -1.84 9.70 -19.67
CA TRP A 169 -2.54 8.90 -18.67
C TRP A 169 -1.79 8.85 -17.33
N GLN A 170 -0.46 8.81 -17.37
CA GLN A 170 0.35 8.81 -16.15
C GLN A 170 0.10 10.06 -15.29
N ARG A 171 -0.02 11.24 -15.93
CA ARG A 171 -0.33 12.48 -15.21
C ARG A 171 -1.76 12.48 -14.67
N PHE A 172 -2.71 12.03 -15.49
CA PHE A 172 -4.11 11.92 -15.13
C PHE A 172 -4.34 10.97 -13.95
N PHE A 173 -3.70 9.79 -13.96
CA PHE A 173 -3.75 8.85 -12.86
C PHE A 173 -3.21 9.43 -11.55
N GLY A 174 -2.10 10.19 -11.61
CA GLY A 174 -1.57 10.90 -10.44
C GLY A 174 -2.54 11.93 -9.84
N ILE A 175 -3.35 12.58 -10.69
CA ILE A 175 -4.40 13.51 -10.23
C ILE A 175 -5.55 12.77 -9.57
N ILE A 176 -6.00 11.62 -10.12
CA ILE A 176 -7.09 10.82 -9.57
C ILE A 176 -6.69 10.16 -8.24
N ASN A 177 -5.44 9.71 -8.12
CA ASN A 177 -5.00 9.00 -6.92
C ASN A 177 -4.96 9.88 -5.66
N ARG A 178 -4.86 11.21 -5.80
CA ARG A 178 -4.91 12.16 -4.67
C ARG A 178 -6.27 12.22 -3.98
N PRO A 179 -7.40 12.42 -4.69
CA PRO A 179 -8.72 12.32 -4.06
C PRO A 179 -9.01 10.94 -3.49
N MET A 180 -8.51 9.84 -4.11
CA MET A 180 -8.67 8.48 -3.59
C MET A 180 -8.14 8.33 -2.17
N PHE A 181 -7.06 9.04 -1.82
CA PHE A 181 -6.54 9.10 -0.46
C PHE A 181 -7.58 9.67 0.53
N LEU A 182 -8.25 10.76 0.17
CA LEU A 182 -9.25 11.41 1.04
C LEU A 182 -10.49 10.53 1.23
N ILE A 183 -10.92 9.82 0.19
CA ILE A 183 -12.15 9.02 0.20
C ILE A 183 -11.92 7.53 0.56
N SER A 184 -10.72 7.16 0.97
CA SER A 184 -10.38 5.77 1.36
C SER A 184 -10.72 5.43 2.82
N GLY A 185 -11.38 6.36 3.56
CA GLY A 185 -11.78 6.12 4.95
C GLY A 185 -10.64 6.28 5.98
N ILE A 186 -9.53 6.95 5.62
CA ILE A 186 -8.43 7.21 6.57
C ILE A 186 -8.89 8.15 7.69
N PHE A 187 -9.65 9.20 7.33
CA PHE A 187 -10.01 10.30 8.22
C PHE A 187 -11.33 10.10 8.97
N PHE A 188 -12.18 9.21 8.48
CA PHE A 188 -13.54 9.01 8.98
C PHE A 188 -13.93 7.53 8.97
N LEU A 189 -15.01 7.21 9.66
CA LEU A 189 -15.66 5.90 9.57
C LEU A 189 -16.73 5.95 8.48
N TYR A 190 -16.86 4.85 7.74
CA TYR A 190 -17.89 4.72 6.72
C TYR A 190 -19.30 4.86 7.32
N GLU A 191 -19.49 4.33 8.50
CA GLU A 191 -20.75 4.31 9.24
C GLU A 191 -21.24 5.71 9.64
N ASP A 192 -20.32 6.64 9.92
CA ASP A 192 -20.63 8.01 10.36
C ASP A 192 -21.02 8.95 9.21
N MET A 193 -20.88 8.48 7.96
CA MET A 193 -21.14 9.33 6.81
C MET A 193 -22.64 9.48 6.50
N PRO A 194 -23.06 10.69 6.05
CA PRO A 194 -24.41 10.90 5.56
C PRO A 194 -24.79 9.90 4.45
N ARG A 195 -26.08 9.53 4.37
CA ARG A 195 -26.57 8.49 3.45
C ARG A 195 -26.12 8.67 2.00
N LEU A 196 -26.20 9.89 1.47
CA LEU A 196 -25.79 10.19 0.08
C LEU A 196 -24.30 9.94 -0.15
N VAL A 197 -23.45 10.37 0.79
CA VAL A 197 -21.99 10.16 0.72
C VAL A 197 -21.65 8.67 0.83
N ARG A 198 -22.34 7.96 1.71
CA ARG A 198 -22.15 6.52 1.93
C ARG A 198 -22.50 5.69 0.69
N GLU A 199 -23.56 6.05 -0.04
CA GLU A 199 -23.94 5.39 -1.29
C GLU A 199 -22.87 5.57 -2.39
N ILE A 200 -22.23 6.74 -2.46
CA ILE A 200 -21.13 7.00 -3.41
C ILE A 200 -19.85 6.24 -2.98
N LEU A 201 -19.51 6.32 -1.71
CA LEU A 201 -18.32 5.69 -1.15
C LEU A 201 -18.37 4.16 -1.19
N TRP A 202 -19.57 3.57 -1.24
CA TRP A 202 -19.77 2.12 -1.35
C TRP A 202 -19.02 1.50 -2.54
N TRP A 203 -18.88 2.23 -3.64
CA TRP A 203 -18.17 1.79 -4.84
C TRP A 203 -16.64 1.81 -4.69
N ASN A 204 -16.13 2.44 -3.64
CA ASN A 204 -14.69 2.49 -3.39
C ASN A 204 -14.24 1.25 -2.61
N PRO A 205 -13.49 0.31 -3.21
CA PRO A 205 -13.06 -0.89 -2.51
C PRO A 205 -12.13 -0.60 -1.32
N LEU A 206 -11.39 0.51 -1.36
CA LEU A 206 -10.42 0.84 -0.31
C LEU A 206 -11.09 1.15 1.04
N ILE A 207 -12.28 1.76 1.03
CA ILE A 207 -12.99 2.07 2.28
C ILE A 207 -13.44 0.79 3.01
N HIS A 208 -13.84 -0.24 2.26
CA HIS A 208 -14.19 -1.53 2.84
C HIS A 208 -12.96 -2.23 3.44
N LEU A 209 -11.81 -2.14 2.75
CA LEU A 209 -10.58 -2.71 3.26
C LEU A 209 -10.09 -1.99 4.52
N THR A 210 -10.27 -0.67 4.57
CA THR A 210 -9.97 0.13 5.76
C THR A 210 -10.86 -0.27 6.94
N SER A 211 -12.17 -0.49 6.71
CA SER A 211 -13.09 -0.99 7.73
C SER A 211 -12.71 -2.41 8.20
N ILE A 212 -12.37 -3.32 7.27
CA ILE A 212 -11.89 -4.67 7.61
C ILE A 212 -10.59 -4.61 8.42
N MET A 213 -9.65 -3.76 8.04
CA MET A 213 -8.40 -3.57 8.79
C MET A 213 -8.69 -3.11 10.22
N ARG A 214 -9.56 -2.11 10.39
CA ARG A 214 -9.95 -1.60 11.71
C ARG A 214 -10.66 -2.65 12.56
N SER A 215 -11.55 -3.46 11.99
CA SER A 215 -12.20 -4.57 12.72
C SER A 215 -11.22 -5.68 13.15
N GLY A 216 -9.97 -5.64 12.69
CA GLY A 216 -8.88 -6.46 13.17
C GLY A 216 -8.22 -5.95 14.46
N PHE A 217 -8.47 -4.69 14.85
CA PHE A 217 -7.87 -4.04 16.02
C PHE A 217 -8.90 -3.56 17.03
N TYR A 218 -10.10 -3.25 16.58
CA TYR A 218 -11.18 -2.73 17.42
C TYR A 218 -12.32 -3.74 17.47
N PRO A 219 -13.03 -3.83 18.63
CA PRO A 219 -14.17 -4.72 18.80
C PRO A 219 -15.37 -4.35 17.94
#